data_13284f237a3190eb35e0d73895f03771
#
_entry.id   13284f237a3190eb35e0d73895f03771
#
_cell.length_a   1.000
_cell.length_b   1.000
_cell.length_c   1.000
_cell.angle_alpha   90.00
_cell.angle_beta   90.00
_cell.angle_gamma   90.00
#
_symmetry.space_group_name_H-M   'P 1'
#
loop_
_entity.id
_entity.type
_entity.pdbx_description
1 polymer ?
#
loop_
_entity_poly.entity_id
_entity_poly.type
_entity_poly.pdbx_seq_one_letter_code
_entity_poly.pdbx_strand_id
1 'polypeptide(L)'
;MAKVKPFRGVRPPRDLVTEVASRPYDVLNSEEARQEAQGNPRSLYHIIKPEIDFEPGTDEHDPKVYGKAVENFNAFQQNGWLLQDEAEHYYIYAQTMNGRTQYGIVIAANVADYMEGRIKKHELTRRDKEEDRMKHVRVNNANIEPVFFAFPDNEVLQDIIDRVTKGEAEYDFTAPDGFGHHFWVIDDPEMIETVTREFDRIPYLYIADGHHRSAAAALVGHEKAQANPDHRGDEEYNYFLAVAFPASH
;
A
#
# COMPACT_ATOMS: atom_id res chain seq x y z
N MET A 1 -16.53 13.57 5.33
CA MET A 1 -16.67 12.33 4.61
C MET A 1 -15.29 11.84 4.19
N ALA A 2 -15.09 10.54 3.98
CA ALA A 2 -13.78 10.01 3.64
C ALA A 2 -13.35 10.47 2.23
N LYS A 3 -12.20 11.12 2.13
CA LYS A 3 -11.66 11.58 0.85
C LYS A 3 -10.66 10.58 0.31
N VAL A 4 -10.90 10.11 -0.90
CA VAL A 4 -10.00 9.23 -1.63
C VAL A 4 -9.81 9.75 -3.04
N LYS A 5 -8.71 9.35 -3.69
CA LYS A 5 -8.51 9.62 -5.12
C LYS A 5 -7.92 8.40 -5.83
N PRO A 6 -8.11 8.30 -7.16
CA PRO A 6 -7.34 7.39 -7.99
C PRO A 6 -5.89 7.85 -8.03
N PHE A 7 -4.98 6.97 -8.41
CA PHE A 7 -3.55 7.28 -8.46
C PHE A 7 -2.83 6.43 -9.51
N ARG A 8 -1.64 6.87 -9.89
CA ARG A 8 -0.76 6.15 -10.80
C ARG A 8 0.07 5.14 -10.00
N GLY A 9 -0.42 3.91 -9.89
CA GLY A 9 0.24 2.85 -9.13
C GLY A 9 1.62 2.52 -9.69
N VAL A 10 2.60 2.32 -8.80
CA VAL A 10 3.91 1.75 -9.13
C VAL A 10 3.84 0.27 -8.77
N ARG A 11 3.90 -0.60 -9.76
CA ARG A 11 3.63 -2.03 -9.61
C ARG A 11 4.44 -2.89 -10.58
N PRO A 12 4.64 -4.19 -10.29
CA PRO A 12 5.40 -5.05 -11.18
C PRO A 12 4.66 -5.35 -12.48
N PRO A 13 5.39 -5.62 -13.59
CA PRO A 13 4.82 -6.29 -14.75
C PRO A 13 4.16 -7.63 -14.36
N ARG A 14 3.15 -8.03 -15.14
CA ARG A 14 2.35 -9.23 -14.86
C ARG A 14 3.19 -10.50 -14.71
N ASP A 15 4.20 -10.65 -15.54
CA ASP A 15 5.11 -11.81 -15.55
C ASP A 15 6.12 -11.82 -14.41
N LEU A 16 6.30 -10.70 -13.69
CA LEU A 16 7.24 -10.56 -12.58
C LEU A 16 6.56 -10.53 -11.20
N VAL A 17 5.23 -10.46 -11.13
CA VAL A 17 4.53 -10.23 -9.86
C VAL A 17 4.89 -11.27 -8.79
N THR A 18 5.02 -12.54 -9.13
CA THR A 18 5.35 -13.62 -8.19
C THR A 18 6.78 -13.54 -7.66
N GLU A 19 7.70 -12.92 -8.41
CA GLU A 19 9.06 -12.70 -7.98
C GLU A 19 9.19 -11.45 -7.10
N VAL A 20 8.34 -10.42 -7.35
CA VAL A 20 8.37 -9.15 -6.62
C VAL A 20 7.55 -9.22 -5.33
N ALA A 21 6.39 -9.86 -5.35
CA ALA A 21 5.47 -9.91 -4.22
C ALA A 21 6.13 -10.48 -2.95
N SER A 22 5.87 -9.84 -1.81
CA SER A 22 6.37 -10.25 -0.51
C SER A 22 5.28 -10.15 0.55
N ARG A 23 5.49 -10.79 1.68
CA ARG A 23 4.68 -10.57 2.89
C ARG A 23 5.00 -9.20 3.49
N PRO A 24 4.12 -8.61 4.34
CA PRO A 24 4.41 -7.37 5.04
C PRO A 24 5.70 -7.44 5.88
N TYR A 25 6.37 -6.30 6.04
CA TYR A 25 7.67 -6.19 6.71
C TYR A 25 7.67 -6.69 8.16
N ASP A 26 6.54 -6.63 8.84
CA ASP A 26 6.37 -6.91 10.27
C ASP A 26 5.97 -8.35 10.60
N VAL A 27 5.73 -9.18 9.59
CA VAL A 27 5.42 -10.62 9.78
C VAL A 27 6.66 -11.52 9.75
N LEU A 28 7.84 -10.95 9.48
CA LEU A 28 9.12 -11.65 9.35
C LEU A 28 10.23 -10.89 10.07
N ASN A 29 11.13 -11.62 10.70
CA ASN A 29 12.41 -11.05 11.10
C ASN A 29 13.37 -10.93 9.90
N SER A 30 14.50 -10.24 10.10
CA SER A 30 15.45 -9.98 9.01
C SER A 30 16.12 -11.24 8.46
N GLU A 31 16.32 -12.27 9.29
CA GLU A 31 16.90 -13.53 8.84
C GLU A 31 15.91 -14.34 7.99
N GLU A 32 14.65 -14.41 8.40
CA GLU A 32 13.57 -15.04 7.61
C GLU A 32 13.39 -14.34 6.26
N ALA A 33 13.39 -13.00 6.25
CA ALA A 33 13.30 -12.23 5.01
C ALA A 33 14.50 -12.47 4.08
N ARG A 34 15.72 -12.59 4.65
CA ARG A 34 16.93 -12.94 3.89
C ARG A 34 16.82 -14.32 3.26
N GLN A 35 16.28 -15.29 3.99
CA GLN A 35 16.08 -16.65 3.47
C GLN A 35 15.03 -16.68 2.36
N GLU A 36 13.91 -15.96 2.50
CA GLU A 36 12.88 -15.88 1.46
C GLU A 36 13.35 -15.14 0.21
N ALA A 37 14.18 -14.10 0.36
CA ALA A 37 14.75 -13.36 -0.76
C ALA A 37 15.96 -14.06 -1.40
N GLN A 38 16.46 -15.18 -0.83
CA GLN A 38 17.67 -15.82 -1.29
C GLN A 38 17.58 -16.24 -2.77
N GLY A 39 18.50 -15.72 -3.58
CA GLY A 39 18.54 -16.01 -5.02
C GLY A 39 17.51 -15.25 -5.85
N ASN A 40 16.71 -14.41 -5.24
CA ASN A 40 15.71 -13.56 -5.91
C ASN A 40 16.03 -12.07 -5.75
N PRO A 41 16.79 -11.46 -6.68
CA PRO A 41 17.13 -10.04 -6.61
C PRO A 41 15.92 -9.10 -6.83
N ARG A 42 14.78 -9.63 -7.25
CA ARG A 42 13.53 -8.89 -7.49
C ARG A 42 12.58 -8.89 -6.30
N SER A 43 12.92 -9.61 -5.21
CA SER A 43 12.07 -9.64 -4.02
C SER A 43 11.89 -8.24 -3.43
N LEU A 44 10.66 -7.83 -3.14
CA LEU A 44 10.36 -6.53 -2.52
C LEU A 44 11.01 -6.38 -1.14
N TYR A 45 11.42 -7.48 -0.49
CA TYR A 45 12.17 -7.42 0.77
C TYR A 45 13.44 -6.59 0.66
N HIS A 46 14.11 -6.54 -0.49
CA HIS A 46 15.27 -5.67 -0.70
C HIS A 46 14.95 -4.18 -0.52
N ILE A 47 13.68 -3.80 -0.63
CA ILE A 47 13.21 -2.41 -0.44
C ILE A 47 12.63 -2.21 0.95
N ILE A 48 11.77 -3.13 1.43
CA ILE A 48 11.04 -2.95 2.70
C ILE A 48 11.81 -3.45 3.92
N LYS A 49 12.81 -4.32 3.71
CA LYS A 49 13.77 -4.85 4.72
C LYS A 49 15.20 -4.84 4.19
N PRO A 50 15.72 -3.64 3.81
CA PRO A 50 16.98 -3.52 3.08
C PRO A 50 18.22 -3.95 3.89
N GLU A 51 18.09 -4.18 5.19
CA GLU A 51 19.13 -4.76 6.03
C GLU A 51 19.52 -6.17 5.60
N ILE A 52 18.70 -6.86 4.81
CA ILE A 52 19.03 -8.19 4.27
C ILE A 52 20.17 -8.16 3.24
N ASP A 53 20.48 -7.00 2.68
CA ASP A 53 21.57 -6.81 1.72
C ASP A 53 22.93 -6.58 2.39
N PHE A 54 22.96 -6.55 3.72
CA PHE A 54 24.17 -6.40 4.53
C PHE A 54 24.50 -7.69 5.29
N GLU A 55 25.64 -7.70 5.99
CA GLU A 55 26.02 -8.81 6.85
C GLU A 55 24.94 -9.09 7.92
N PRO A 56 24.70 -10.38 8.26
CA PRO A 56 23.78 -10.76 9.32
C PRO A 56 24.07 -10.01 10.63
N GLY A 57 23.02 -9.52 11.29
CA GLY A 57 23.14 -8.74 12.53
C GLY A 57 23.36 -7.24 12.29
N THR A 58 23.33 -6.77 11.05
CA THR A 58 23.29 -5.31 10.78
C THR A 58 22.03 -4.72 11.40
N ASP A 59 22.20 -3.60 12.12
CA ASP A 59 21.08 -2.85 12.72
C ASP A 59 20.15 -2.33 11.62
N GLU A 60 18.90 -2.74 11.65
CA GLU A 60 17.86 -2.30 10.69
C GLU A 60 17.63 -0.78 10.70
N HIS A 61 18.06 -0.09 11.78
CA HIS A 61 17.95 1.36 11.93
C HIS A 61 19.21 2.14 11.55
N ASP A 62 20.27 1.45 11.08
CA ASP A 62 21.47 2.11 10.58
C ASP A 62 21.14 3.00 9.37
N PRO A 63 21.62 4.24 9.31
CA PRO A 63 21.39 5.14 8.16
C PRO A 63 21.71 4.53 6.80
N LYS A 64 22.75 3.67 6.70
CA LYS A 64 23.09 2.97 5.45
C LYS A 64 21.99 2.05 4.94
N VAL A 65 21.18 1.49 5.85
CA VAL A 65 20.06 0.59 5.52
C VAL A 65 18.96 1.38 4.81
N TYR A 66 18.61 2.55 5.31
CA TYR A 66 17.64 3.44 4.62
C TYR A 66 18.18 3.92 3.26
N GLY A 67 19.47 4.22 3.16
CA GLY A 67 20.12 4.53 1.87
C GLY A 67 19.99 3.39 0.87
N LYS A 68 20.13 2.15 1.35
CA LYS A 68 19.97 0.94 0.51
C LYS A 68 18.52 0.76 0.03
N ALA A 69 17.52 1.07 0.86
CA ALA A 69 16.12 1.07 0.42
C ALA A 69 15.91 1.97 -0.80
N VAL A 70 16.46 3.20 -0.76
CA VAL A 70 16.36 4.16 -1.88
C VAL A 70 17.08 3.65 -3.12
N GLU A 71 18.31 3.13 -2.96
CA GLU A 71 19.07 2.54 -4.05
C GLU A 71 18.29 1.42 -4.73
N ASN A 72 17.75 0.48 -3.94
CA ASN A 72 17.00 -0.65 -4.45
C ASN A 72 15.68 -0.20 -5.11
N PHE A 73 14.93 0.71 -4.52
CA PHE A 73 13.68 1.21 -5.10
C PHE A 73 13.91 1.89 -6.46
N ASN A 74 14.99 2.67 -6.58
CA ASN A 74 15.38 3.28 -7.86
C ASN A 74 15.82 2.21 -8.88
N ALA A 75 16.61 1.22 -8.44
CA ALA A 75 17.08 0.14 -9.31
C ALA A 75 15.90 -0.71 -9.82
N PHE A 76 14.89 -1.00 -9.00
CA PHE A 76 13.70 -1.73 -9.41
C PHE A 76 12.96 -1.02 -10.53
N GLN A 77 12.83 0.30 -10.46
CA GLN A 77 12.19 1.10 -11.50
C GLN A 77 13.06 1.18 -12.76
N GLN A 78 14.37 1.40 -12.63
CA GLN A 78 15.31 1.46 -13.76
C GLN A 78 15.39 0.14 -14.51
N ASN A 79 15.27 -0.99 -13.82
CA ASN A 79 15.31 -2.33 -14.41
C ASN A 79 13.95 -2.78 -14.95
N GLY A 80 12.88 -1.97 -14.80
CA GLY A 80 11.53 -2.31 -15.24
C GLY A 80 10.87 -3.40 -14.38
N TRP A 81 11.36 -3.65 -13.16
CA TRP A 81 10.73 -4.58 -12.22
C TRP A 81 9.55 -3.96 -11.49
N LEU A 82 9.53 -2.64 -11.41
CA LEU A 82 8.39 -1.82 -11.02
C LEU A 82 8.15 -0.75 -12.08
N LEU A 83 6.92 -0.62 -12.55
CA LEU A 83 6.50 0.38 -13.54
C LEU A 83 5.38 1.23 -12.96
N GLN A 84 5.42 2.53 -13.24
CA GLN A 84 4.31 3.42 -12.90
C GLN A 84 3.27 3.40 -13.99
N ASP A 85 2.00 3.24 -13.62
CA ASP A 85 0.88 3.34 -14.56
C ASP A 85 0.83 4.73 -15.21
N GLU A 86 0.42 4.78 -16.48
CA GLU A 86 0.37 6.03 -17.26
C GLU A 86 -0.78 6.94 -16.84
N ALA A 87 -1.89 6.35 -16.37
CA ALA A 87 -3.08 7.06 -15.93
C ALA A 87 -3.42 6.75 -14.45
N GLU A 88 -4.27 7.60 -13.87
CA GLU A 88 -4.76 7.39 -12.51
C GLU A 88 -5.90 6.39 -12.51
N HIS A 89 -5.79 5.38 -11.67
CA HIS A 89 -6.75 4.29 -11.50
C HIS A 89 -7.09 4.07 -10.04
N TYR A 90 -8.22 3.42 -9.79
CA TYR A 90 -8.42 2.58 -8.64
C TYR A 90 -8.10 1.13 -9.02
N TYR A 91 -7.91 0.28 -8.02
CA TYR A 91 -7.67 -1.12 -8.27
C TYR A 91 -8.53 -1.96 -7.32
N ILE A 92 -8.74 -3.22 -7.65
CA ILE A 92 -9.31 -4.19 -6.73
C ILE A 92 -8.21 -5.17 -6.37
N TYR A 93 -8.02 -5.36 -5.09
CA TYR A 93 -7.19 -6.43 -4.54
C TYR A 93 -8.07 -7.43 -3.81
N ALA A 94 -7.88 -8.70 -4.09
CA ALA A 94 -8.54 -9.76 -3.36
C ALA A 94 -7.53 -10.74 -2.79
N GLN A 95 -7.81 -11.20 -1.57
CA GLN A 95 -7.02 -12.20 -0.86
C GLN A 95 -7.89 -13.41 -0.55
N THR A 96 -7.41 -14.59 -0.95
CA THR A 96 -8.06 -15.87 -0.65
C THR A 96 -7.28 -16.58 0.46
N MET A 97 -7.97 -16.86 1.55
CA MET A 97 -7.43 -17.59 2.70
C MET A 97 -8.45 -18.62 3.18
N ASN A 98 -8.03 -19.87 3.32
CA ASN A 98 -8.90 -20.98 3.78
C ASN A 98 -10.22 -21.12 2.98
N GLY A 99 -10.16 -20.88 1.67
CA GLY A 99 -11.32 -20.97 0.77
C GLY A 99 -12.27 -19.77 0.80
N ARG A 100 -11.96 -18.72 1.59
CA ARG A 100 -12.69 -17.44 1.61
C ARG A 100 -11.89 -16.37 0.89
N THR A 101 -12.54 -15.67 -0.03
CA THR A 101 -11.96 -14.51 -0.73
C THR A 101 -12.58 -13.23 -0.22
N GLN A 102 -11.72 -12.28 0.13
CA GLN A 102 -12.11 -10.92 0.54
C GLN A 102 -11.66 -9.95 -0.55
N TYR A 103 -12.53 -9.04 -0.95
CA TYR A 103 -12.28 -8.06 -2.01
C TYR A 103 -12.22 -6.67 -1.42
N GLY A 104 -11.17 -5.91 -1.74
CA GLY A 104 -11.01 -4.54 -1.32
C GLY A 104 -10.69 -3.62 -2.50
N ILE A 105 -11.05 -2.35 -2.38
CA ILE A 105 -10.70 -1.31 -3.34
C ILE A 105 -9.39 -0.65 -2.89
N VAL A 106 -8.40 -0.63 -3.77
CA VAL A 106 -7.12 0.04 -3.53
C VAL A 106 -7.28 1.52 -3.86
N ILE A 107 -6.99 2.36 -2.88
CA ILE A 107 -7.25 3.80 -2.89
C ILE A 107 -6.01 4.59 -2.44
N ALA A 108 -5.95 5.84 -2.82
CA ALA A 108 -5.13 6.84 -2.15
C ALA A 108 -6.01 7.59 -1.13
N ALA A 109 -5.81 7.31 0.17
CA ALA A 109 -6.60 7.86 1.27
C ALA A 109 -6.00 9.19 1.75
N ASN A 110 -6.85 10.15 2.12
CA ASN A 110 -6.41 11.49 2.48
C ASN A 110 -5.79 11.57 3.87
N VAL A 111 -4.61 12.20 3.98
CA VAL A 111 -3.88 12.43 5.22
C VAL A 111 -4.70 13.25 6.23
N ALA A 112 -5.46 14.25 5.78
CA ALA A 112 -6.29 15.06 6.69
C ALA A 112 -7.38 14.22 7.37
N ASP A 113 -7.91 13.19 6.70
CA ASP A 113 -8.90 12.29 7.29
C ASP A 113 -8.32 11.46 8.45
N TYR A 114 -7.03 11.12 8.37
CA TYR A 114 -6.32 10.50 9.49
C TYR A 114 -6.10 11.49 10.63
N MET A 115 -5.62 12.70 10.33
CA MET A 115 -5.32 13.73 11.33
C MET A 115 -6.57 14.22 12.06
N GLU A 116 -7.72 14.31 11.36
CA GLU A 116 -8.99 14.77 11.91
C GLU A 116 -9.85 13.64 12.52
N GLY A 117 -9.36 12.39 12.49
CA GLY A 117 -10.05 11.25 13.10
C GLY A 117 -11.24 10.71 12.30
N ARG A 118 -11.33 10.98 10.99
CA ARG A 118 -12.25 10.29 10.09
C ARG A 118 -11.77 8.88 9.74
N ILE A 119 -10.47 8.63 9.76
CA ILE A 119 -9.88 7.29 9.78
C ILE A 119 -9.74 6.89 11.25
N LYS A 120 -10.55 5.91 11.67
CA LYS A 120 -10.66 5.46 13.07
C LYS A 120 -9.55 4.47 13.41
N LYS A 121 -8.95 4.69 14.56
CA LYS A 121 -7.89 3.86 15.16
C LYS A 121 -8.47 3.07 16.33
N HIS A 122 -7.99 1.87 16.55
CA HIS A 122 -8.31 1.06 17.75
C HIS A 122 -7.06 0.63 18.54
N GLU A 123 -5.87 0.99 18.04
CA GLU A 123 -4.59 0.76 18.71
C GLU A 123 -3.78 2.04 18.84
N LEU A 124 -2.94 2.09 19.89
CA LEU A 124 -1.90 3.10 20.03
C LEU A 124 -0.64 2.65 19.30
N THR A 125 -0.06 3.54 18.52
CA THR A 125 1.19 3.26 17.84
C THR A 125 2.38 3.35 18.80
N ARG A 126 3.36 2.47 18.62
CA ARG A 126 4.66 2.56 19.30
C ARG A 126 5.53 3.56 18.56
N ARG A 127 6.08 4.51 19.31
CA ARG A 127 6.87 5.62 18.76
C ARG A 127 8.10 5.16 17.97
N ASP A 128 8.81 4.15 18.48
CA ASP A 128 9.99 3.57 17.82
C ASP A 128 9.68 3.02 16.43
N LYS A 129 8.60 2.24 16.30
CA LYS A 129 8.15 1.69 15.03
C LYS A 129 7.58 2.76 14.09
N GLU A 130 6.88 3.74 14.64
CA GLU A 130 6.35 4.86 13.87
C GLU A 130 7.50 5.69 13.26
N GLU A 131 8.51 6.06 14.05
CA GLU A 131 9.67 6.82 13.59
C GLU A 131 10.46 6.06 12.50
N ASP A 132 10.61 4.74 12.63
CA ASP A 132 11.24 3.90 11.62
C ASP A 132 10.48 3.93 10.29
N ARG A 133 9.16 3.68 10.33
CA ARG A 133 8.34 3.74 9.11
C ARG A 133 8.28 5.15 8.51
N MET A 134 8.26 6.20 9.32
CA MET A 134 8.39 7.58 8.85
C MET A 134 9.69 7.81 8.08
N LYS A 135 10.81 7.27 8.55
CA LYS A 135 12.09 7.35 7.81
C LYS A 135 11.98 6.67 6.45
N HIS A 136 11.43 5.46 6.39
CA HIS A 136 11.22 4.75 5.11
C HIS A 136 10.37 5.58 4.14
N VAL A 137 9.25 6.15 4.59
CA VAL A 137 8.39 7.00 3.73
C VAL A 137 9.13 8.26 3.27
N ARG A 138 9.89 8.92 4.16
CA ARG A 138 10.64 10.15 3.82
C ARG A 138 11.71 9.88 2.77
N VAL A 139 12.55 8.86 2.98
CA VAL A 139 13.70 8.62 2.10
C VAL A 139 13.29 8.10 0.73
N ASN A 140 12.31 7.20 0.67
CA ASN A 140 11.80 6.66 -0.59
C ASN A 140 10.83 7.61 -1.30
N ASN A 141 10.29 8.60 -0.58
CA ASN A 141 9.23 9.50 -1.06
C ASN A 141 8.02 8.72 -1.63
N ALA A 142 7.69 7.60 -1.02
CA ALA A 142 6.66 6.67 -1.48
C ALA A 142 6.02 5.91 -0.32
N ASN A 143 4.77 5.50 -0.50
CA ASN A 143 4.08 4.53 0.33
C ASN A 143 4.20 3.17 -0.34
N ILE A 144 5.10 2.31 0.14
CA ILE A 144 5.45 1.05 -0.55
C ILE A 144 4.51 -0.08 -0.14
N GLU A 145 4.11 -0.12 1.12
CA GLU A 145 3.21 -1.16 1.64
C GLU A 145 1.83 -0.56 1.93
N PRO A 146 0.74 -1.16 1.41
CA PRO A 146 -0.60 -0.68 1.70
C PRO A 146 -0.98 -0.92 3.16
N VAL A 147 -1.89 -0.09 3.67
CA VAL A 147 -2.61 -0.35 4.91
C VAL A 147 -3.99 -0.90 4.59
N PHE A 148 -4.60 -1.61 5.54
CA PHE A 148 -5.94 -2.18 5.35
C PHE A 148 -6.96 -1.40 6.16
N PHE A 149 -8.02 -0.98 5.46
CA PHE A 149 -9.17 -0.33 6.06
C PHE A 149 -10.43 -1.17 5.90
N ALA A 150 -11.37 -0.97 6.80
CA ALA A 150 -12.75 -1.40 6.62
C ALA A 150 -13.66 -0.18 6.45
N PHE A 151 -14.73 -0.33 5.68
CA PHE A 151 -15.78 0.68 5.53
C PHE A 151 -17.17 0.03 5.59
N PRO A 152 -18.21 0.78 6.00
CA PRO A 152 -19.59 0.28 5.98
C PRO A 152 -19.99 -0.18 4.58
N ASP A 153 -20.69 -1.31 4.48
CA ASP A 153 -21.15 -1.84 3.20
C ASP A 153 -21.86 -0.80 2.35
N ASN A 154 -21.56 -0.80 1.06
CA ASN A 154 -22.12 0.10 0.06
C ASN A 154 -22.42 -0.71 -1.22
N GLU A 155 -23.71 -0.79 -1.57
CA GLU A 155 -24.17 -1.61 -2.69
C GLU A 155 -23.59 -1.16 -4.03
N VAL A 156 -23.34 0.14 -4.21
CA VAL A 156 -22.79 0.68 -5.47
C VAL A 156 -21.32 0.29 -5.61
N LEU A 157 -20.54 0.37 -4.53
CA LEU A 157 -19.13 -0.09 -4.55
C LEU A 157 -19.06 -1.60 -4.72
N GLN A 158 -19.99 -2.36 -4.11
CA GLN A 158 -20.06 -3.81 -4.29
C GLN A 158 -20.38 -4.18 -5.75
N ASP A 159 -21.32 -3.49 -6.41
CA ASP A 159 -21.62 -3.71 -7.83
C ASP A 159 -20.40 -3.46 -8.72
N ILE A 160 -19.60 -2.42 -8.42
CA ILE A 160 -18.33 -2.17 -9.15
C ILE A 160 -17.36 -3.34 -8.95
N ILE A 161 -17.18 -3.80 -7.70
CA ILE A 161 -16.32 -4.96 -7.42
C ILE A 161 -16.80 -6.17 -8.23
N ASP A 162 -18.08 -6.48 -8.16
CA ASP A 162 -18.67 -7.64 -8.83
C ASP A 162 -18.57 -7.57 -10.35
N ARG A 163 -18.63 -6.38 -10.93
CA ARG A 163 -18.51 -6.17 -12.38
C ARG A 163 -17.08 -6.31 -12.85
N VAL A 164 -16.13 -5.68 -12.15
CA VAL A 164 -14.72 -5.67 -12.54
C VAL A 164 -14.10 -7.05 -12.37
N THR A 165 -14.43 -7.76 -11.29
CA THR A 165 -13.87 -9.08 -10.99
C THR A 165 -14.42 -10.22 -11.86
N LYS A 166 -15.43 -9.97 -12.69
CA LYS A 166 -15.84 -10.89 -13.77
C LYS A 166 -14.84 -10.90 -14.94
N GLY A 167 -14.05 -9.84 -15.07
CA GLY A 167 -13.00 -9.76 -16.08
C GLY A 167 -11.74 -10.54 -15.68
N GLU A 168 -10.81 -10.64 -16.63
CA GLU A 168 -9.52 -11.26 -16.37
C GLU A 168 -8.73 -10.43 -15.36
N ALA A 169 -8.17 -11.10 -14.35
CA ALA A 169 -7.31 -10.45 -13.36
C ALA A 169 -5.98 -10.04 -13.99
N GLU A 170 -5.48 -8.88 -13.62
CA GLU A 170 -4.12 -8.43 -13.95
C GLU A 170 -3.08 -9.32 -13.27
N TYR A 171 -3.31 -9.67 -12.00
CA TYR A 171 -2.54 -10.67 -11.28
C TYR A 171 -3.47 -11.72 -10.69
N ASP A 172 -3.04 -12.99 -10.78
CA ASP A 172 -3.73 -14.12 -10.18
C ASP A 172 -2.70 -15.19 -9.84
N PHE A 173 -2.35 -15.32 -8.57
CA PHE A 173 -1.36 -16.30 -8.12
C PHE A 173 -1.59 -16.71 -6.67
N THR A 174 -1.03 -17.88 -6.31
CA THR A 174 -0.96 -18.35 -4.93
C THR A 174 0.46 -18.21 -4.41
N ALA A 175 0.64 -17.51 -3.30
CA ALA A 175 1.93 -17.34 -2.64
C ALA A 175 2.39 -18.63 -1.94
N PRO A 176 3.69 -18.76 -1.61
CA PRO A 176 4.23 -19.96 -0.94
C PRO A 176 3.56 -20.30 0.40
N ASP A 177 2.97 -19.32 1.09
CA ASP A 177 2.21 -19.51 2.32
C ASP A 177 0.78 -20.06 2.09
N GLY A 178 0.38 -20.26 0.84
CA GLY A 178 -0.91 -20.79 0.44
C GLY A 178 -2.01 -19.75 0.27
N PHE A 179 -1.70 -18.45 0.44
CA PHE A 179 -2.68 -17.39 0.20
C PHE A 179 -2.77 -17.07 -1.29
N GLY A 180 -4.02 -16.97 -1.79
CA GLY A 180 -4.32 -16.49 -3.14
C GLY A 180 -4.34 -14.97 -3.18
N HIS A 181 -3.75 -14.41 -4.23
CA HIS A 181 -3.71 -12.97 -4.47
C HIS A 181 -4.25 -12.69 -5.87
N HIS A 182 -5.22 -11.78 -5.93
CA HIS A 182 -5.88 -11.42 -7.17
C HIS A 182 -5.95 -9.90 -7.28
N PHE A 183 -5.78 -9.36 -8.50
CA PHE A 183 -5.70 -7.92 -8.69
C PHE A 183 -6.32 -7.51 -10.02
N TRP A 184 -7.11 -6.45 -10.03
CA TRP A 184 -7.73 -5.87 -11.22
C TRP A 184 -7.53 -4.37 -11.24
N VAL A 185 -7.50 -3.79 -12.43
CA VAL A 185 -7.44 -2.35 -12.65
C VAL A 185 -8.85 -1.83 -12.91
N ILE A 186 -9.25 -0.76 -12.24
CA ILE A 186 -10.46 0.00 -12.54
C ILE A 186 -10.02 1.20 -13.40
N ASP A 187 -10.14 1.08 -14.70
CA ASP A 187 -9.71 2.08 -15.70
C ASP A 187 -10.89 2.79 -16.39
N ASP A 188 -12.12 2.33 -16.18
CA ASP A 188 -13.32 2.98 -16.71
C ASP A 188 -13.58 4.31 -15.99
N PRO A 189 -13.62 5.45 -16.73
CA PRO A 189 -13.76 6.78 -16.13
C PRO A 189 -15.05 6.96 -15.32
N GLU A 190 -16.16 6.33 -15.71
CA GLU A 190 -17.43 6.42 -14.99
C GLU A 190 -17.36 5.65 -13.66
N MET A 191 -16.70 4.49 -13.68
CA MET A 191 -16.46 3.74 -12.44
C MET A 191 -15.53 4.49 -11.49
N ILE A 192 -14.45 5.10 -12.01
CA ILE A 192 -13.50 5.90 -11.21
C ILE A 192 -14.24 7.07 -10.54
N GLU A 193 -15.06 7.82 -11.28
CA GLU A 193 -15.86 8.91 -10.72
C GLU A 193 -16.85 8.40 -9.67
N THR A 194 -17.48 7.26 -9.93
CA THR A 194 -18.45 6.64 -9.01
C THR A 194 -17.78 6.19 -7.71
N VAL A 195 -16.61 5.53 -7.78
CA VAL A 195 -15.83 5.14 -6.58
C VAL A 195 -15.51 6.37 -5.74
N THR A 196 -14.98 7.43 -6.33
CA THR A 196 -14.65 8.68 -5.64
C THR A 196 -15.88 9.27 -4.94
N ARG A 197 -17.00 9.37 -5.66
CA ARG A 197 -18.25 9.92 -5.14
C ARG A 197 -18.85 9.07 -4.00
N GLU A 198 -18.79 7.75 -4.10
CA GLU A 198 -19.34 6.88 -3.07
C GLU A 198 -18.49 6.91 -1.78
N PHE A 199 -17.16 6.93 -1.88
CA PHE A 199 -16.31 7.14 -0.72
C PHE A 199 -16.56 8.49 -0.05
N ASP A 200 -16.82 9.56 -0.81
CA ASP A 200 -17.17 10.86 -0.23
C ASP A 200 -18.50 10.86 0.55
N ARG A 201 -19.33 9.81 0.44
CA ARG A 201 -20.52 9.59 1.25
C ARG A 201 -20.26 8.78 2.52
N ILE A 202 -19.13 8.08 2.60
CA ILE A 202 -18.75 7.27 3.75
C ILE A 202 -18.22 8.18 4.85
N PRO A 203 -18.82 8.18 6.06
CA PRO A 203 -18.42 9.12 7.11
C PRO A 203 -17.07 8.78 7.73
N TYR A 204 -16.75 7.50 7.86
CA TYR A 204 -15.55 7.01 8.52
C TYR A 204 -14.97 5.78 7.82
N LEU A 205 -13.65 5.70 7.80
CA LEU A 205 -12.88 4.48 7.54
C LEU A 205 -12.31 3.96 8.86
N TYR A 206 -12.05 2.66 8.93
CA TYR A 206 -11.55 2.02 10.15
C TYR A 206 -10.26 1.27 9.80
N ILE A 207 -9.18 1.52 10.52
CA ILE A 207 -7.93 0.77 10.31
C ILE A 207 -8.16 -0.67 10.74
N ALA A 208 -8.04 -1.62 9.83
CA ALA A 208 -8.08 -3.04 10.11
C ALA A 208 -6.66 -3.59 10.38
N ASP A 209 -5.66 -3.13 9.60
CA ASP A 209 -4.25 -3.46 9.76
C ASP A 209 -3.35 -2.30 9.31
N GLY A 210 -2.14 -2.22 9.88
CA GLY A 210 -1.14 -1.21 9.50
C GLY A 210 -1.25 0.11 10.25
N HIS A 211 -1.53 0.12 11.56
CA HIS A 211 -1.61 1.34 12.37
C HIS A 211 -0.32 2.16 12.31
N HIS A 212 0.87 1.53 12.41
CA HIS A 212 2.16 2.22 12.33
C HIS A 212 2.42 2.78 10.92
N ARG A 213 2.06 2.04 9.87
CA ARG A 213 2.17 2.49 8.47
C ARG A 213 1.23 3.67 8.19
N SER A 214 -0.02 3.60 8.68
CA SER A 214 -0.98 4.71 8.56
C SER A 214 -0.50 5.98 9.27
N ALA A 215 0.00 5.84 10.51
CA ALA A 215 0.55 6.95 11.27
C ALA A 215 1.75 7.57 10.55
N ALA A 216 2.71 6.74 10.13
CA ALA A 216 3.92 7.19 9.45
C ALA A 216 3.61 7.96 8.16
N ALA A 217 2.72 7.42 7.31
CA ALA A 217 2.32 8.06 6.07
C ALA A 217 1.62 9.42 6.32
N ALA A 218 0.69 9.46 7.28
CA ALA A 218 -0.03 10.68 7.61
C ALA A 218 0.86 11.75 8.21
N LEU A 219 1.77 11.40 9.14
CA LEU A 219 2.69 12.36 9.77
C LEU A 219 3.69 12.92 8.76
N VAL A 220 4.27 12.07 7.89
CA VAL A 220 5.19 12.54 6.84
C VAL A 220 4.47 13.41 5.82
N GLY A 221 3.24 13.06 5.43
CA GLY A 221 2.42 13.90 4.55
C GLY A 221 2.14 15.28 5.18
N HIS A 222 1.79 15.29 6.45
CA HIS A 222 1.57 16.54 7.22
C HIS A 222 2.85 17.39 7.32
N GLU A 223 4.01 16.80 7.62
CA GLU A 223 5.31 17.49 7.62
C GLU A 223 5.61 18.14 6.27
N LYS A 224 5.38 17.42 5.16
CA LYS A 224 5.59 17.95 3.81
C LYS A 224 4.65 19.09 3.48
N ALA A 225 3.38 19.00 3.89
CA ALA A 225 2.41 20.08 3.73
C ALA A 225 2.85 21.34 4.49
N GLN A 226 3.33 21.20 5.73
CA GLN A 226 3.84 22.33 6.52
C GLN A 226 5.12 22.94 5.95
N ALA A 227 5.97 22.14 5.32
CA ALA A 227 7.23 22.59 4.73
C ALA A 227 7.06 23.23 3.34
N ASN A 228 5.92 23.04 2.68
CA ASN A 228 5.65 23.57 1.35
C ASN A 228 4.90 24.92 1.42
N PRO A 229 5.55 26.06 1.14
CA PRO A 229 4.88 27.36 1.16
C PRO A 229 3.79 27.51 0.09
N ASP A 230 3.85 26.68 -0.98
CA ASP A 230 2.89 26.67 -2.08
C ASP A 230 1.87 25.52 -1.95
N HIS A 231 1.66 25.00 -0.73
CA HIS A 231 0.73 23.90 -0.47
C HIS A 231 -0.71 24.27 -0.87
N ARG A 232 -1.34 23.41 -1.67
CA ARG A 232 -2.71 23.58 -2.19
C ARG A 232 -3.68 22.51 -1.69
N GLY A 233 -3.18 21.36 -1.22
CA GLY A 233 -3.96 20.23 -0.74
C GLY A 233 -4.21 19.13 -1.76
N ASP A 234 -3.80 19.31 -3.00
CA ASP A 234 -3.92 18.32 -4.08
C ASP A 234 -2.63 17.53 -4.36
N GLU A 235 -1.54 17.87 -3.68
CA GLU A 235 -0.25 17.21 -3.84
C GLU A 235 -0.30 15.74 -3.36
N GLU A 236 0.52 14.87 -3.99
CA GLU A 236 0.54 13.43 -3.73
C GLU A 236 0.82 13.07 -2.27
N TYR A 237 1.64 13.84 -1.55
CA TYR A 237 1.95 13.60 -0.15
C TYR A 237 0.74 13.81 0.80
N ASN A 238 -0.36 14.40 0.31
CA ASN A 238 -1.61 14.48 1.07
C ASN A 238 -2.44 13.17 1.04
N TYR A 239 -1.92 12.14 0.38
CA TYR A 239 -2.59 10.87 0.22
C TYR A 239 -1.62 9.72 0.51
N PHE A 240 -2.16 8.59 0.95
CA PHE A 240 -1.37 7.38 1.20
C PHE A 240 -2.12 6.12 0.77
N LEU A 241 -1.35 5.09 0.48
CA LEU A 241 -1.83 3.83 -0.10
C LEU A 241 -2.61 3.00 0.92
N ALA A 242 -3.83 2.63 0.56
CA ALA A 242 -4.67 1.75 1.37
C ALA A 242 -5.48 0.78 0.51
N VAL A 243 -5.83 -0.36 1.09
CA VAL A 243 -6.87 -1.26 0.57
C VAL A 243 -8.06 -1.18 1.51
N ALA A 244 -9.21 -0.76 1.00
CA ALA A 244 -10.44 -0.63 1.77
C ALA A 244 -11.38 -1.80 1.46
N PHE A 245 -11.76 -2.55 2.50
CA PHE A 245 -12.65 -3.70 2.42
C PHE A 245 -14.04 -3.34 2.94
N PRO A 246 -15.12 -3.80 2.29
CA PRO A 246 -16.46 -3.75 2.88
C PRO A 246 -16.51 -4.50 4.22
N ALA A 247 -17.28 -4.03 5.17
CA ALA A 247 -17.34 -4.62 6.52
C ALA A 247 -17.85 -6.07 6.53
N SER A 248 -18.59 -6.49 5.50
CA SER A 248 -19.10 -7.86 5.33
C SER A 248 -18.05 -8.84 4.80
N HIS A 249 -16.91 -8.39 4.33
CA HIS A 249 -15.83 -9.20 3.73
C HIS A 249 -14.78 -9.68 4.73
#